data_4e77ea7c7f99633645d2670140950c92
#
_entry.id   4e77ea7c7f99633645d2670140950c92
#
_cell.length_a   1.000
_cell.length_b   1.000
_cell.length_c   1.000
_cell.angle_alpha   90.00
_cell.angle_beta   90.00
_cell.angle_gamma   90.00
#
_symmetry.space_group_name_H-M   'P 1'
#
loop_
_entity.id
_entity.type
_entity.pdbx_description
1 polymer ?
#
loop_
_entity_poly.entity_id
_entity_poly.type
_entity_poly.pdbx_seq_one_letter_code
_entity_poly.pdbx_strand_id
1 'polypeptide(L)'
;MFICWKARYTFLGYDPLLEITCYDGNVTIKSALTSQTGREDIKTAIRRILQENNSPKLSFMPPFTGGLVGYFSYDYIKYSEPSLKLDAYDEEGFQDVNLMLFHNVIAFDNYRQKIVLIVNIKTDANLKPCSFTLARSSPILPPV
;
A
#
# COMPACT_ATOMS: atom_id res chain seq x y z
N MET A 1 -2.62 5.81 -8.38
CA MET A 1 -3.98 5.23 -8.24
C MET A 1 -3.88 3.73 -8.45
N PHE A 2 -4.48 2.92 -7.60
CA PHE A 2 -4.60 1.48 -7.82
C PHE A 2 -6.05 1.05 -7.68
N ILE A 3 -6.42 -0.07 -8.34
CA ILE A 3 -7.74 -0.71 -8.21
C ILE A 3 -7.50 -2.20 -7.96
N CYS A 4 -8.09 -2.73 -6.89
CA CYS A 4 -8.02 -4.15 -6.56
C CYS A 4 -9.44 -4.71 -6.42
N TRP A 5 -9.70 -5.85 -7.06
CA TRP A 5 -10.99 -6.54 -7.05
C TRP A 5 -10.92 -7.76 -6.13
N LYS A 6 -11.77 -7.79 -5.11
CA LYS A 6 -12.15 -8.99 -4.40
C LYS A 6 -13.67 -9.15 -4.53
N ALA A 7 -14.16 -10.37 -4.64
CA ALA A 7 -15.57 -10.69 -4.98
C ALA A 7 -16.61 -9.78 -4.31
N ARG A 8 -16.42 -9.35 -3.07
CA ARG A 8 -17.30 -8.42 -2.35
C ARG A 8 -16.87 -6.96 -2.43
N TYR A 9 -15.55 -6.70 -2.40
CA TYR A 9 -15.02 -5.34 -2.30
C TYR A 9 -14.20 -4.97 -3.53
N THR A 10 -14.33 -3.72 -3.95
CA THR A 10 -13.43 -3.05 -4.88
C THR A 10 -12.73 -1.93 -4.13
N PHE A 11 -11.41 -1.87 -4.22
CA PHE A 11 -10.61 -0.85 -3.56
C PHE A 11 -9.95 0.06 -4.58
N LEU A 12 -9.98 1.36 -4.32
CA LEU A 12 -9.28 2.37 -5.07
C LEU A 12 -8.43 3.19 -4.11
N GLY A 13 -7.10 3.16 -4.31
CA GLY A 13 -6.15 4.00 -3.60
C GLY A 13 -5.68 5.16 -4.47
N TYR A 14 -5.50 6.32 -3.87
CA TYR A 14 -4.99 7.51 -4.55
C TYR A 14 -4.02 8.27 -3.64
N ASP A 15 -3.17 9.09 -4.25
CA ASP A 15 -2.20 9.93 -3.57
C ASP A 15 -1.32 9.12 -2.59
N PRO A 16 -0.42 8.25 -3.10
CA PRO A 16 0.43 7.44 -2.25
C PRO A 16 1.37 8.31 -1.41
N LEU A 17 1.48 7.99 -0.12
CA LEU A 17 2.35 8.71 0.81
C LEU A 17 3.84 8.54 0.47
N LEU A 18 4.21 7.33 0.03
CA LEU A 18 5.55 7.01 -0.44
C LEU A 18 5.53 5.85 -1.43
N GLU A 19 6.60 5.76 -2.19
CA GLU A 19 6.91 4.66 -3.10
C GLU A 19 8.22 4.00 -2.67
N ILE A 20 8.24 2.67 -2.67
CA ILE A 20 9.41 1.85 -2.38
C ILE A 20 9.72 1.07 -3.64
N THR A 21 10.90 1.26 -4.19
CA THR A 21 11.39 0.49 -5.34
C THR A 21 12.69 -0.21 -4.98
N CYS A 22 12.90 -1.37 -5.55
CA CYS A 22 14.16 -2.09 -5.46
C CYS A 22 14.60 -2.52 -6.84
N TYR A 23 15.84 -2.24 -7.18
CA TYR A 23 16.49 -2.70 -8.39
C TYR A 23 17.91 -3.12 -8.05
N ASP A 24 18.25 -4.35 -8.36
CA ASP A 24 19.58 -4.95 -8.09
C ASP A 24 20.12 -4.65 -6.68
N GLY A 25 19.29 -4.83 -5.66
CA GLY A 25 19.63 -4.62 -4.25
C GLY A 25 19.71 -3.16 -3.80
N ASN A 26 19.49 -2.22 -4.71
CA ASN A 26 19.38 -0.81 -4.36
C ASN A 26 17.92 -0.47 -4.04
N VAL A 27 17.65 -0.13 -2.80
CA VAL A 27 16.32 0.28 -2.33
C VAL A 27 16.19 1.79 -2.43
N THR A 28 15.17 2.26 -3.11
CA THR A 28 14.82 3.69 -3.17
C THR A 28 13.47 3.90 -2.51
N ILE A 29 13.43 4.80 -1.54
CA ILE A 29 12.21 5.24 -0.86
C ILE A 29 11.96 6.69 -1.27
N LYS A 30 10.87 6.92 -1.98
CA LYS A 30 10.48 8.23 -2.49
C LYS A 30 9.18 8.69 -1.84
N SER A 31 9.19 9.87 -1.26
CA SER A 31 8.00 10.58 -0.79
C SER A 31 7.83 11.89 -1.54
N ALA A 32 6.78 12.65 -1.26
CA ALA A 32 6.56 13.96 -1.90
C ALA A 32 7.73 14.94 -1.73
N LEU A 33 8.46 14.86 -0.61
CA LEU A 33 9.50 15.82 -0.24
C LEU A 33 10.92 15.24 -0.28
N THR A 34 11.07 13.92 -0.23
CA THR A 34 12.38 13.27 -0.07
C THR A 34 12.51 12.05 -0.97
N SER A 35 13.71 11.82 -1.46
CA SER A 35 14.08 10.58 -2.14
C SER A 35 15.38 10.10 -1.53
N GLN A 36 15.39 8.89 -1.00
CA GLN A 36 16.55 8.25 -0.38
C GLN A 36 16.82 6.94 -1.10
N THR A 37 18.05 6.76 -1.53
CA THR A 37 18.53 5.51 -2.14
C THR A 37 19.66 4.95 -1.31
N GLY A 38 19.61 3.67 -1.02
CA GLY A 38 20.66 2.98 -0.26
C GLY A 38 20.62 1.48 -0.50
N ARG A 39 21.72 0.81 -0.13
CA ARG A 39 21.75 -0.65 -0.05
C ARG A 39 21.29 -1.06 1.35
N GLU A 40 20.04 -1.44 1.46
CA GLU A 40 19.50 -2.06 2.66
C GLU A 40 18.67 -3.30 2.28
N ASP A 41 18.47 -4.20 3.23
CA ASP A 41 17.56 -5.32 3.00
C ASP A 41 16.13 -4.81 2.85
N ILE A 42 15.55 -5.09 1.68
CA ILE A 42 14.19 -4.64 1.33
C ILE A 42 13.13 -5.12 2.33
N LYS A 43 13.30 -6.32 2.91
CA LYS A 43 12.40 -6.85 3.94
C LYS A 43 12.43 -6.00 5.21
N THR A 44 13.61 -5.52 5.57
CA THR A 44 13.81 -4.64 6.73
C THR A 44 13.18 -3.28 6.48
N ALA A 45 13.38 -2.70 5.30
CA ALA A 45 12.75 -1.44 4.90
C ALA A 45 11.21 -1.52 4.94
N ILE A 46 10.64 -2.57 4.35
CA ILE A 46 9.18 -2.81 4.36
C ILE A 46 8.65 -2.95 5.80
N ARG A 47 9.30 -3.75 6.65
CA ARG A 47 8.87 -3.93 8.05
C ARG A 47 8.87 -2.63 8.83
N ARG A 48 9.93 -1.83 8.69
CA ARG A 48 10.03 -0.50 9.31
C ARG A 48 8.86 0.38 8.90
N ILE A 49 8.60 0.50 7.60
CA ILE A 49 7.51 1.34 7.07
C ILE A 49 6.14 0.86 7.56
N LEU A 50 5.90 -0.46 7.59
CA LEU A 50 4.65 -1.01 8.12
C LEU A 50 4.48 -0.77 9.62
N GLN A 51 5.54 -0.85 10.41
CA GLN A 51 5.50 -0.56 11.84
C GLN A 51 5.19 0.91 12.11
N GLU A 52 5.82 1.83 11.36
CA GLU A 52 5.60 3.26 11.47
C GLU A 52 4.19 3.70 11.03
N ASN A 53 3.52 2.89 10.21
CA ASN A 53 2.20 3.20 9.63
C ASN A 53 1.14 2.16 10.03
N ASN A 54 1.27 1.58 11.22
CA ASN A 54 0.31 0.61 11.72
C ASN A 54 -1.01 1.28 12.09
N SER A 55 -2.11 0.72 11.59
CA SER A 55 -3.48 1.20 11.81
C SER A 55 -4.28 0.16 12.61
N PRO A 56 -5.15 0.57 13.54
CA PRO A 56 -5.97 -0.36 14.31
C PRO A 56 -6.97 -1.08 13.38
N LYS A 57 -7.13 -2.39 13.61
CA LYS A 57 -8.14 -3.19 12.91
C LYS A 57 -9.50 -3.04 13.60
N LEU A 58 -10.46 -2.44 12.93
CA LEU A 58 -11.82 -2.26 13.43
C LEU A 58 -12.76 -3.25 12.74
N SER A 59 -13.58 -3.97 13.50
CA SER A 59 -14.44 -5.06 12.99
C SER A 59 -15.49 -4.62 11.98
N PHE A 60 -15.88 -3.36 12.00
CA PHE A 60 -16.88 -2.78 11.08
C PHE A 60 -16.27 -2.24 9.77
N MET A 61 -14.94 -2.17 9.68
CA MET A 61 -14.25 -1.66 8.51
C MET A 61 -14.07 -2.75 7.43
N PRO A 62 -13.89 -2.35 6.15
CA PRO A 62 -13.47 -3.26 5.11
C PRO A 62 -12.14 -3.96 5.45
N PRO A 63 -11.85 -5.13 4.84
CA PRO A 63 -10.64 -5.90 5.16
C PRO A 63 -9.33 -5.21 4.79
N PHE A 64 -9.37 -4.22 3.89
CA PHE A 64 -8.23 -3.38 3.54
C PHE A 64 -8.58 -1.92 3.81
N THR A 65 -7.82 -1.29 4.70
CA THR A 65 -8.03 0.10 5.15
C THR A 65 -6.87 1.02 4.78
N GLY A 66 -5.85 0.51 4.11
CA GLY A 66 -4.62 1.20 3.73
C GLY A 66 -3.43 0.28 3.91
N GLY A 67 -2.28 0.69 3.42
CA GLY A 67 -1.04 -0.07 3.48
C GLY A 67 -0.30 -0.11 2.16
N LEU A 68 0.67 -1.02 2.06
CA LEU A 68 1.50 -1.19 0.88
C LEU A 68 0.77 -2.01 -0.19
N VAL A 69 0.78 -1.49 -1.40
CA VAL A 69 0.21 -2.13 -2.60
C VAL A 69 1.21 -2.01 -3.74
N GLY A 70 1.40 -3.07 -4.47
CA GLY A 70 2.31 -3.13 -5.62
C GLY A 70 2.67 -4.57 -5.96
N TYR A 71 3.87 -4.78 -6.46
CA TYR A 71 4.31 -6.10 -6.88
C TYR A 71 5.74 -6.42 -6.42
N PHE A 72 6.01 -7.71 -6.36
CA PHE A 72 7.33 -8.31 -6.33
C PHE A 72 7.52 -9.02 -7.67
N SER A 73 8.65 -8.77 -8.34
CA SER A 73 8.96 -9.46 -9.58
C SER A 73 9.26 -10.94 -9.32
N TYR A 74 9.27 -11.75 -10.37
CA TYR A 74 9.70 -13.14 -10.26
C TYR A 74 11.14 -13.23 -9.75
N ASP A 75 12.01 -12.35 -10.21
CA ASP A 75 13.44 -12.34 -9.87
C ASP A 75 13.72 -11.88 -8.43
N TYR A 76 12.70 -11.39 -7.71
CA TYR A 76 12.81 -11.10 -6.28
C TYR A 76 13.24 -12.32 -5.46
N ILE A 77 13.04 -13.54 -5.96
CA ILE A 77 13.46 -14.78 -5.31
C ILE A 77 14.98 -14.81 -5.04
N LYS A 78 15.81 -14.12 -5.84
CA LYS A 78 17.27 -14.00 -5.64
C LYS A 78 17.66 -13.47 -4.26
N TYR A 79 16.80 -12.62 -3.65
CA TYR A 79 17.02 -12.08 -2.31
C TYR A 79 16.66 -13.05 -1.18
N SER A 80 15.89 -14.08 -1.49
CA SER A 80 15.50 -15.10 -0.51
C SER A 80 16.31 -16.37 -0.66
N GLU A 81 16.78 -16.67 -1.87
CA GLU A 81 17.52 -17.86 -2.21
C GLU A 81 18.78 -17.49 -3.02
N PRO A 82 19.89 -17.14 -2.34
CA PRO A 82 21.12 -16.68 -2.99
C PRO A 82 21.82 -17.73 -3.87
N SER A 83 21.42 -19.01 -3.73
CA SER A 83 21.94 -20.10 -4.58
C SER A 83 21.39 -20.03 -6.02
N LEU A 84 20.27 -19.34 -6.24
CA LEU A 84 19.69 -19.16 -7.56
C LEU A 84 20.42 -18.05 -8.30
N LYS A 85 21.18 -18.45 -9.32
CA LYS A 85 21.75 -17.52 -10.29
C LYS A 85 20.71 -17.32 -11.39
N LEU A 86 20.09 -16.14 -11.41
CA LEU A 86 19.17 -15.75 -12.46
C LEU A 86 19.97 -14.94 -13.49
N ASP A 87 20.35 -15.61 -14.58
CA ASP A 87 21.17 -15.04 -15.66
C ASP A 87 20.31 -14.46 -16.80
N ALA A 88 19.02 -14.27 -16.56
CA ALA A 88 18.13 -13.71 -17.56
C ALA A 88 18.52 -12.25 -17.86
N TYR A 89 18.68 -11.94 -19.14
CA TYR A 89 18.93 -10.59 -19.60
C TYR A 89 17.66 -9.74 -19.47
N ASP A 90 17.72 -8.68 -18.69
CA ASP A 90 16.60 -7.74 -18.47
C ASP A 90 16.83 -6.48 -19.31
N GLU A 91 16.28 -6.48 -20.52
CA GLU A 91 16.35 -5.34 -21.47
C GLU A 91 15.55 -4.12 -20.97
N GLU A 92 14.51 -4.36 -20.19
CA GLU A 92 13.56 -3.32 -19.79
C GLU A 92 13.90 -2.69 -18.44
N GLY A 93 14.85 -3.24 -17.69
CA GLY A 93 15.24 -2.76 -16.35
C GLY A 93 14.07 -2.88 -15.35
N PHE A 94 13.42 -4.04 -15.32
CA PHE A 94 12.24 -4.26 -14.47
C PHE A 94 12.62 -4.20 -12.99
N GLN A 95 11.88 -3.44 -12.20
CA GLN A 95 12.13 -3.34 -10.77
C GLN A 95 11.80 -4.65 -10.07
N ASP A 96 12.71 -5.11 -9.20
CA ASP A 96 12.50 -6.31 -8.38
C ASP A 96 11.32 -6.15 -7.42
N VAL A 97 11.12 -4.91 -6.93
CA VAL A 97 10.00 -4.54 -6.06
C VAL A 97 9.52 -3.13 -6.44
N ASN A 98 8.22 -2.97 -6.55
CA ASN A 98 7.59 -1.65 -6.60
C ASN A 98 6.34 -1.68 -5.73
N LEU A 99 6.37 -0.94 -4.61
CA LEU A 99 5.30 -0.85 -3.63
C LEU A 99 4.99 0.61 -3.35
N MET A 100 3.72 0.93 -3.23
CA MET A 100 3.23 2.24 -2.85
C MET A 100 2.44 2.15 -1.55
N LEU A 101 2.67 3.07 -0.61
CA LEU A 101 1.94 3.16 0.63
C LEU A 101 0.73 4.09 0.46
N PHE A 102 -0.48 3.52 0.57
CA PHE A 102 -1.72 4.28 0.50
C PHE A 102 -2.32 4.48 1.89
N HIS A 103 -2.62 5.73 2.20
CA HIS A 103 -3.35 6.14 3.40
C HIS A 103 -4.78 6.60 3.07
N ASN A 104 -5.05 6.94 1.81
CA ASN A 104 -6.35 7.29 1.28
C ASN A 104 -6.91 6.13 0.45
N VAL A 105 -8.01 5.54 0.89
CA VAL A 105 -8.64 4.40 0.23
C VAL A 105 -10.14 4.61 0.13
N ILE A 106 -10.68 4.34 -1.05
CA ILE A 106 -12.12 4.24 -1.28
C ILE A 106 -12.44 2.76 -1.43
N ALA A 107 -13.31 2.24 -0.58
CA ALA A 107 -13.78 0.86 -0.63
C ALA A 107 -15.24 0.83 -1.06
N PHE A 108 -15.51 0.08 -2.13
CA PHE A 108 -16.88 -0.21 -2.60
C PHE A 108 -17.27 -1.59 -2.06
N ASP A 109 -18.27 -1.64 -1.17
CA ASP A 109 -18.92 -2.90 -0.77
C ASP A 109 -19.99 -3.24 -1.80
N ASN A 110 -19.62 -4.06 -2.79
CA ASN A 110 -20.52 -4.44 -3.89
C ASN A 110 -21.75 -5.22 -3.41
N TYR A 111 -21.64 -5.95 -2.30
CA TYR A 111 -22.75 -6.70 -1.72
C TYR A 111 -23.78 -5.78 -1.03
N ARG A 112 -23.29 -4.80 -0.25
CA ARG A 112 -24.13 -3.85 0.48
C ARG A 112 -24.41 -2.58 -0.31
N GLN A 113 -23.84 -2.42 -1.49
CA GLN A 113 -23.91 -1.21 -2.33
C GLN A 113 -23.56 0.06 -1.55
N LYS A 114 -22.43 0.03 -0.85
CA LYS A 114 -21.95 1.14 -0.01
C LYS A 114 -20.56 1.55 -0.42
N ILE A 115 -20.31 2.84 -0.31
CA ILE A 115 -18.98 3.41 -0.44
C ILE A 115 -18.46 3.76 0.95
N VAL A 116 -17.23 3.33 1.27
CA VAL A 116 -16.54 3.66 2.50
C VAL A 116 -15.30 4.46 2.14
N LEU A 117 -15.22 5.68 2.61
CA LEU A 117 -14.05 6.54 2.46
C LEU A 117 -13.18 6.36 3.70
N ILE A 118 -11.90 6.05 3.48
CA ILE A 118 -10.94 5.75 4.54
C ILE A 118 -9.76 6.69 4.38
N VAL A 119 -9.46 7.44 5.43
CA VAL A 119 -8.29 8.30 5.51
C VAL A 119 -7.53 7.95 6.77
N ASN A 120 -6.28 7.50 6.61
CA ASN A 120 -5.39 7.23 7.74
C ASN A 120 -4.53 8.47 8.00
N ILE A 121 -4.57 8.96 9.22
CA ILE A 121 -3.79 10.14 9.64
C ILE A 121 -2.79 9.69 10.70
N LYS A 122 -1.53 10.07 10.53
CA LYS A 122 -0.50 9.86 11.55
C LYS A 122 -0.88 10.65 12.80
N THR A 123 -0.99 9.95 13.94
CA THR A 123 -1.22 10.60 15.23
C THR A 123 0.12 10.69 15.95
N ASP A 124 0.57 11.93 16.21
CA ASP A 124 1.68 12.14 17.12
C ASP A 124 1.22 11.85 18.56
N ALA A 125 2.15 11.38 19.41
CA ALA A 125 1.85 11.01 20.79
C ALA A 125 1.19 12.11 21.64
N ASN A 126 1.19 13.36 21.17
CA ASN A 126 0.62 14.54 21.82
C ASN A 126 -0.77 14.92 21.29
N LEU A 127 -1.27 14.28 20.22
CA LEU A 127 -2.61 14.54 19.73
C LEU A 127 -3.62 13.70 20.52
N LYS A 128 -4.60 14.36 21.15
CA LYS A 128 -5.78 13.67 21.68
C LYS A 128 -6.39 12.84 20.56
N PRO A 129 -6.92 11.63 20.87
CA PRO A 129 -7.52 10.79 19.85
C PRO A 129 -8.56 11.58 19.07
N CYS A 130 -8.30 11.82 17.78
CA CYS A 130 -9.27 12.42 16.90
C CYS A 130 -10.51 11.54 16.86
N SER A 131 -11.65 12.12 17.18
CA SER A 131 -12.93 11.48 16.96
C SER A 131 -13.04 11.11 15.47
N PHE A 132 -13.17 9.82 15.19
CA PHE A 132 -13.45 9.32 13.85
C PHE A 132 -14.75 9.97 13.36
N THR A 133 -14.65 10.86 12.39
CA THR A 133 -15.83 11.28 11.64
C THR A 133 -16.08 10.18 10.62
N LEU A 134 -17.01 9.28 10.95
CA LEU A 134 -17.55 8.33 9.98
C LEU A 134 -18.15 9.12 8.83
N ALA A 135 -17.50 9.11 7.68
CA ALA A 135 -18.12 9.60 6.47
C ALA A 135 -19.40 8.80 6.21
N ARG A 136 -20.50 9.50 6.11
CA ARG A 136 -21.83 8.92 5.84
C ARG A 136 -21.74 8.01 4.62
N SER A 137 -22.14 6.76 4.77
CA SER A 137 -22.42 5.88 3.65
C SER A 137 -23.69 6.42 2.94
N SER A 138 -23.52 7.09 1.81
CA SER A 138 -24.63 7.38 0.94
C SER A 138 -24.99 6.11 0.17
N PRO A 139 -26.28 5.71 0.11
CA PRO A 139 -26.68 4.62 -0.76
C PRO A 139 -26.45 5.04 -2.22
N ILE A 140 -25.88 4.15 -3.01
CA ILE A 140 -25.81 4.34 -4.46
C ILE A 140 -27.27 4.32 -4.96
N LEU A 141 -27.70 5.40 -5.61
CA LEU A 141 -29.02 5.44 -6.23
C LEU A 141 -29.18 4.26 -7.21
N PRO A 142 -30.33 3.58 -7.22
CA PRO A 142 -30.59 2.54 -8.20
C PRO A 142 -30.53 3.14 -9.62
N PRO A 143 -30.14 2.35 -10.63
CA PRO A 143 -30.22 2.80 -12.02
C PRO A 143 -31.67 3.10 -12.37
N VAL A 144 -31.90 4.22 -13.02
CA VAL A 144 -33.18 4.65 -13.60
C VAL A 144 -33.54 3.76 -14.76
#